data_ae22354f8b8f8e90b5f0d76b68d88ee6
#
_entry.id   ae22354f8b8f8e90b5f0d76b68d88ee6
#
_cell.length_a   1.000
_cell.length_b   1.000
_cell.length_c   1.000
_cell.angle_alpha   90.00
_cell.angle_beta   90.00
_cell.angle_gamma   90.00
#
_symmetry.space_group_name_H-M   'P 1'
#
loop_
_entity.id
_entity.type
_entity.pdbx_description
1 polymer ?
#
loop_
_entity_poly.entity_id
_entity_poly.type
_entity_poly.pdbx_seq_one_letter_code
_entity_poly.pdbx_strand_id
1 'polypeptide(L)'
;MTTQNTTIDFSKFADLSPFELKDKLIEVAQTVPDRTLLDAGRGNPNFLATLPRKAFIRLGEFAVMEAERTYSYLDGSFGGIPDGVGIVERFDSYANNNQQNPGVQFIEKALSYAKDRLGIEKQVFLNELVNAYLACNYPVPPRMLTNIESVVKQYIAEEMYGPMPMTTDFDLFATEGGTASMTYTFQTMFHNGLLKLSLIHI
;
A
#
# COMPACT_ATOMS: atom_id res chain seq x y z
N MET A 1 31.06 -36.89 23.41
CA MET A 1 30.94 -35.74 22.50
C MET A 1 30.70 -34.49 23.34
N THR A 2 31.75 -33.70 23.52
CA THR A 2 31.73 -32.50 24.37
C THR A 2 31.05 -31.38 23.57
N THR A 3 29.84 -31.04 23.94
CA THR A 3 29.14 -29.85 23.41
C THR A 3 29.93 -28.63 23.89
N GLN A 4 30.71 -28.00 23.03
CA GLN A 4 31.26 -26.69 23.32
C GLN A 4 30.07 -25.72 23.36
N ASN A 5 29.67 -25.34 24.57
CA ASN A 5 28.76 -24.22 24.79
C ASN A 5 29.51 -22.95 24.40
N THR A 6 29.35 -22.50 23.16
CA THR A 6 29.86 -21.22 22.71
C THR A 6 28.96 -20.13 23.35
N THR A 7 29.41 -19.60 24.49
CA THR A 7 28.74 -18.48 25.13
C THR A 7 28.94 -17.24 24.26
N ILE A 8 27.91 -16.74 23.67
CA ILE A 8 27.91 -15.53 22.85
C ILE A 8 28.04 -14.33 23.78
N ASP A 9 29.07 -13.53 23.60
CA ASP A 9 29.26 -12.28 24.34
C ASP A 9 28.40 -11.18 23.67
N PHE A 10 27.21 -10.96 24.22
CA PHE A 10 26.27 -9.96 23.71
C PHE A 10 26.73 -8.51 23.94
N SER A 11 27.73 -8.27 24.79
CA SER A 11 28.23 -6.90 25.03
C SER A 11 28.85 -6.30 23.77
N LYS A 12 29.36 -7.13 22.86
CA LYS A 12 29.93 -6.70 21.58
C LYS A 12 28.90 -6.17 20.58
N PHE A 13 27.62 -6.36 20.86
CA PHE A 13 26.52 -5.96 19.99
C PHE A 13 25.74 -4.76 20.52
N ALA A 14 26.15 -4.20 21.66
CA ALA A 14 25.42 -3.15 22.36
C ALA A 14 25.27 -1.85 21.54
N ASP A 15 26.22 -1.53 20.67
CA ASP A 15 26.26 -0.32 19.87
C ASP A 15 25.69 -0.51 18.44
N LEU A 16 25.25 -1.72 18.11
CA LEU A 16 24.72 -2.02 16.79
C LEU A 16 23.28 -1.54 16.65
N SER A 17 22.95 -1.01 15.47
CA SER A 17 21.56 -0.79 15.10
C SER A 17 20.78 -2.11 15.02
N PRO A 18 19.44 -2.11 15.13
CA PRO A 18 18.65 -3.32 15.04
C PRO A 18 18.90 -4.12 13.76
N PHE A 19 19.23 -3.46 12.65
CA PHE A 19 19.54 -4.13 11.37
C PHE A 19 20.91 -4.83 11.40
N GLU A 20 21.93 -4.15 11.92
CA GLU A 20 23.27 -4.72 12.07
C GLU A 20 23.26 -5.86 13.08
N LEU A 21 22.55 -5.70 14.20
CA LEU A 21 22.36 -6.74 15.19
C LEU A 21 21.74 -8.00 14.57
N LYS A 22 20.67 -7.83 13.78
CA LYS A 22 20.02 -8.94 13.08
C LYS A 22 21.02 -9.68 12.17
N ASP A 23 21.79 -8.96 11.37
CA ASP A 23 22.75 -9.58 10.45
C ASP A 23 23.85 -10.34 11.21
N LYS A 24 24.32 -9.79 12.34
CA LYS A 24 25.27 -10.48 13.21
C LYS A 24 24.70 -11.73 13.88
N LEU A 25 23.44 -11.70 14.31
CA LEU A 25 22.77 -12.87 14.87
C LEU A 25 22.59 -13.98 13.82
N ILE A 26 22.31 -13.63 12.57
CA ILE A 26 22.24 -14.59 11.45
C ILE A 26 23.62 -15.21 11.20
N GLU A 27 24.70 -14.41 11.15
CA GLU A 27 26.07 -14.91 11.01
C GLU A 27 26.39 -15.92 12.12
N VAL A 28 26.10 -15.59 13.37
CA VAL A 28 26.34 -16.48 14.51
C VAL A 28 25.51 -17.76 14.40
N ALA A 29 24.23 -17.67 14.01
CA ALA A 29 23.36 -18.83 13.85
C ALA A 29 23.87 -19.78 12.74
N GLN A 30 24.45 -19.26 11.68
CA GLN A 30 25.04 -20.06 10.59
C GLN A 30 26.29 -20.81 11.01
N THR A 31 26.99 -20.40 12.07
CA THR A 31 28.17 -21.11 12.57
C THR A 31 27.86 -22.37 13.38
N VAL A 32 26.58 -22.57 13.74
CA VAL A 32 26.18 -23.75 14.53
C VAL A 32 26.14 -24.99 13.62
N PRO A 33 27.00 -26.01 13.84
CA PRO A 33 27.02 -27.21 13.01
C PRO A 33 25.71 -28.01 13.19
N ASP A 34 25.35 -28.74 12.15
CA ASP A 34 24.19 -29.64 12.12
C ASP A 34 22.80 -28.96 12.28
N ARG A 35 22.73 -27.64 12.01
CA ARG A 35 21.45 -26.91 12.00
C ARG A 35 21.27 -26.15 10.68
N THR A 36 20.08 -26.24 10.13
CA THR A 36 19.68 -25.42 8.99
C THR A 36 19.00 -24.16 9.51
N LEU A 37 19.57 -23.00 9.20
CA LEU A 37 18.93 -21.72 9.48
C LEU A 37 17.79 -21.50 8.48
N LEU A 38 16.58 -21.37 8.98
CA LEU A 38 15.41 -20.92 8.21
C LEU A 38 15.22 -19.42 8.47
N ASP A 39 15.65 -18.60 7.53
CA ASP A 39 15.51 -17.14 7.62
C ASP A 39 14.18 -16.70 7.00
N ALA A 40 13.22 -16.33 7.84
CA ALA A 40 11.95 -15.70 7.46
C ALA A 40 11.91 -14.22 7.84
N GLY A 41 13.06 -13.62 8.16
CA GLY A 41 13.15 -12.24 8.66
C GLY A 41 12.94 -11.17 7.59
N ARG A 42 13.06 -11.50 6.31
CA ARG A 42 12.77 -10.58 5.19
C ARG A 42 11.89 -11.23 4.15
N GLY A 43 10.73 -10.63 3.93
CA GLY A 43 9.99 -10.85 2.69
C GLY A 43 10.74 -10.18 1.52
N ASN A 44 10.66 -10.77 0.34
CA ASN A 44 11.16 -10.13 -0.88
C ASN A 44 9.98 -9.87 -1.82
N PRO A 45 9.14 -8.85 -1.52
CA PRO A 45 7.95 -8.58 -2.32
C PRO A 45 8.35 -8.15 -3.74
N ASN A 46 7.51 -8.47 -4.70
CA ASN A 46 7.68 -8.01 -6.08
C ASN A 46 7.31 -6.51 -6.20
N PHE A 47 8.14 -5.65 -5.63
CA PHE A 47 7.94 -4.19 -5.70
C PHE A 47 8.21 -3.62 -7.11
N LEU A 48 8.75 -4.43 -8.02
CA LEU A 48 9.01 -4.05 -9.41
C LEU A 48 7.87 -4.43 -10.36
N ALA A 49 6.67 -4.72 -9.85
CA ALA A 49 5.50 -4.95 -10.68
C ALA A 49 5.28 -3.76 -11.64
N THR A 50 5.60 -3.95 -12.93
CA THR A 50 5.65 -2.84 -13.89
C THR A 50 4.30 -2.47 -14.45
N LEU A 51 3.34 -3.39 -14.51
CA LEU A 51 2.02 -3.13 -15.06
C LEU A 51 1.23 -2.09 -14.24
N PRO A 52 1.10 -2.21 -12.90
CA PRO A 52 0.49 -1.16 -12.09
C PRO A 52 1.21 0.20 -12.20
N ARG A 53 2.54 0.18 -12.34
CA ARG A 53 3.32 1.42 -12.51
C ARG A 53 2.99 2.11 -13.85
N LYS A 54 2.85 1.35 -14.92
CA LYS A 54 2.40 1.87 -16.22
C LYS A 54 0.99 2.46 -16.12
N ALA A 55 0.09 1.79 -15.41
CA ALA A 55 -1.25 2.30 -15.17
C ALA A 55 -1.22 3.62 -14.38
N PHE A 56 -0.40 3.70 -13.35
CA PHE A 56 -0.25 4.92 -12.54
C PHE A 56 0.29 6.10 -13.36
N ILE A 57 1.26 5.88 -14.24
CA ILE A 57 1.78 6.90 -15.15
C ILE A 57 0.67 7.39 -16.11
N ARG A 58 -0.14 6.48 -16.68
CA ARG A 58 -1.22 6.83 -17.59
C ARG A 58 -2.39 7.52 -16.89
N LEU A 59 -2.69 7.11 -15.67
CA LEU A 59 -3.64 7.83 -14.83
C LEU A 59 -3.18 9.26 -14.58
N GLY A 60 -1.88 9.45 -14.31
CA GLY A 60 -1.29 10.77 -14.09
C GLY A 60 -1.37 11.68 -15.31
N GLU A 61 -1.05 11.15 -16.49
CA GLU A 61 -1.21 11.87 -17.75
C GLU A 61 -2.66 12.34 -17.94
N PHE A 62 -3.62 11.44 -17.79
CA PHE A 62 -5.04 11.79 -17.88
C PHE A 62 -5.46 12.81 -16.80
N ALA A 63 -4.98 12.65 -15.56
CA ALA A 63 -5.30 13.55 -14.45
C ALA A 63 -4.80 14.99 -14.72
N VAL A 64 -3.59 15.12 -15.28
CA VAL A 64 -3.05 16.44 -15.67
C VAL A 64 -3.92 17.07 -16.77
N MET A 65 -4.31 16.30 -17.78
CA MET A 65 -5.22 16.78 -18.84
C MET A 65 -6.55 17.26 -18.26
N GLU A 66 -7.12 16.55 -17.28
CA GLU A 66 -8.34 16.96 -16.60
C GLU A 66 -8.16 18.25 -15.77
N ALA A 67 -7.01 18.41 -15.10
CA ALA A 67 -6.72 19.64 -14.37
C ALA A 67 -6.55 20.85 -15.30
N GLU A 68 -5.82 20.70 -16.40
CA GLU A 68 -5.60 21.76 -17.40
C GLU A 68 -6.92 22.16 -18.09
N ARG A 69 -7.81 21.20 -18.31
CA ARG A 69 -9.14 21.45 -18.90
C ARG A 69 -9.95 22.49 -18.10
N THR A 70 -9.80 22.54 -16.78
CA THR A 70 -10.56 23.48 -15.92
C THR A 70 -10.23 24.94 -16.20
N TYR A 71 -9.02 25.23 -16.64
CA TYR A 71 -8.51 26.56 -16.98
C TYR A 71 -8.07 26.70 -18.44
N SER A 72 -8.64 25.90 -19.34
CA SER A 72 -8.28 25.89 -20.75
C SER A 72 -8.53 27.22 -21.49
N TYR A 73 -9.24 28.15 -20.87
CA TYR A 73 -9.48 29.51 -21.37
C TYR A 73 -8.39 30.51 -20.99
N LEU A 74 -7.41 30.10 -20.19
CA LEU A 74 -6.26 30.93 -19.79
C LEU A 74 -5.02 30.51 -20.59
N ASP A 75 -4.21 31.51 -20.96
CA ASP A 75 -2.89 31.25 -21.51
C ASP A 75 -1.94 30.71 -20.44
N GLY A 76 -1.14 29.70 -20.78
CA GLY A 76 -0.25 29.00 -19.87
C GLY A 76 -0.88 27.71 -19.30
N SER A 77 -0.05 26.77 -18.92
CA SER A 77 -0.50 25.44 -18.43
C SER A 77 -1.00 25.52 -16.97
N PHE A 78 -2.07 26.24 -16.74
CA PHE A 78 -2.72 26.29 -15.44
C PHE A 78 -3.65 25.09 -15.25
N GLY A 79 -3.66 24.50 -14.05
CA GLY A 79 -4.57 23.41 -13.69
C GLY A 79 -5.41 23.75 -12.46
N GLY A 80 -6.63 23.26 -12.44
CA GLY A 80 -7.54 23.38 -11.30
C GLY A 80 -8.05 22.01 -10.84
N ILE A 81 -8.88 22.01 -9.80
CA ILE A 81 -9.53 20.79 -9.32
C ILE A 81 -10.52 20.32 -10.40
N PRO A 82 -10.36 19.10 -10.94
CA PRO A 82 -11.24 18.62 -11.98
C PRO A 82 -12.69 18.47 -11.53
N ASP A 83 -13.60 18.82 -12.42
CA ASP A 83 -15.00 18.48 -12.32
C ASP A 83 -15.21 17.05 -12.86
N GLY A 84 -15.77 16.17 -12.03
CA GLY A 84 -16.03 14.78 -12.41
C GLY A 84 -17.14 14.57 -13.44
N VAL A 85 -17.90 15.61 -13.80
CA VAL A 85 -18.98 15.49 -14.80
C VAL A 85 -18.38 15.16 -16.18
N GLY A 86 -18.85 14.05 -16.80
CA GLY A 86 -18.39 13.62 -18.12
C GLY A 86 -16.94 13.08 -18.14
N ILE A 87 -16.34 12.77 -16.99
CA ILE A 87 -14.96 12.28 -16.90
C ILE A 87 -14.79 10.89 -17.54
N VAL A 88 -15.84 10.07 -17.52
CA VAL A 88 -15.80 8.71 -18.13
C VAL A 88 -15.70 8.82 -19.64
N GLU A 89 -16.51 9.65 -20.27
CA GLU A 89 -16.51 9.86 -21.72
C GLU A 89 -15.17 10.44 -22.21
N ARG A 90 -14.55 11.31 -21.42
CA ARG A 90 -13.23 11.85 -21.70
C ARG A 90 -12.14 10.79 -21.53
N PHE A 91 -12.26 9.95 -20.50
CA PHE A 91 -11.34 8.84 -20.32
C PHE A 91 -11.49 7.80 -21.43
N ASP A 92 -12.70 7.48 -21.85
CA ASP A 92 -12.94 6.57 -22.97
C ASP A 92 -12.31 7.09 -24.27
N SER A 93 -12.40 8.40 -24.51
CA SER A 93 -11.72 9.04 -25.65
C SER A 93 -10.19 8.94 -25.54
N TYR A 94 -9.64 9.16 -24.35
CA TYR A 94 -8.22 9.00 -24.05
C TYR A 94 -7.78 7.54 -24.23
N ALA A 95 -8.56 6.58 -23.71
CA ALA A 95 -8.30 5.15 -23.82
C ALA A 95 -8.33 4.67 -25.27
N ASN A 96 -9.29 5.13 -26.06
CA ASN A 96 -9.38 4.82 -27.49
C ASN A 96 -8.12 5.27 -28.27
N ASN A 97 -7.54 6.40 -27.93
CA ASN A 97 -6.29 6.87 -28.52
C ASN A 97 -5.05 6.11 -28.03
N ASN A 98 -5.17 5.34 -26.96
CA ASN A 98 -4.08 4.63 -26.27
C ASN A 98 -4.36 3.12 -26.12
N GLN A 99 -5.20 2.52 -26.96
CA GLN A 99 -5.69 1.13 -26.82
C GLN A 99 -4.59 0.08 -26.64
N GLN A 100 -3.43 0.27 -27.28
CA GLN A 100 -2.32 -0.69 -27.18
C GLN A 100 -1.49 -0.53 -25.90
N ASN A 101 -1.81 0.46 -25.06
CA ASN A 101 -1.04 0.69 -23.85
C ASN A 101 -1.55 -0.20 -22.70
N PRO A 102 -0.71 -1.11 -22.17
CA PRO A 102 -1.15 -2.05 -21.12
C PRO A 102 -1.54 -1.34 -19.82
N GLY A 103 -1.02 -0.15 -19.54
CA GLY A 103 -1.41 0.65 -18.38
C GLY A 103 -2.83 1.18 -18.52
N VAL A 104 -3.23 1.64 -19.71
CA VAL A 104 -4.60 2.09 -19.99
C VAL A 104 -5.57 0.91 -19.87
N GLN A 105 -5.26 -0.21 -20.50
CA GLN A 105 -6.07 -1.44 -20.40
C GLN A 105 -6.24 -1.91 -18.95
N PHE A 106 -5.21 -1.72 -18.11
CA PHE A 106 -5.31 -2.04 -16.69
C PHE A 106 -6.32 -1.13 -15.98
N ILE A 107 -6.29 0.19 -16.26
CA ILE A 107 -7.26 1.15 -15.67
C ILE A 107 -8.68 0.79 -16.09
N GLU A 108 -8.93 0.51 -17.38
CA GLU A 108 -10.25 0.08 -17.88
C GLU A 108 -10.78 -1.15 -17.13
N LYS A 109 -9.90 -2.16 -16.94
CA LYS A 109 -10.24 -3.36 -16.17
C LYS A 109 -10.53 -3.04 -14.69
N ALA A 110 -9.76 -2.16 -14.07
CA ALA A 110 -9.97 -1.74 -12.69
C ALA A 110 -11.32 -1.01 -12.51
N LEU A 111 -11.65 -0.10 -13.44
CA LEU A 111 -12.94 0.59 -13.43
C LEU A 111 -14.12 -0.37 -13.64
N SER A 112 -13.95 -1.35 -14.55
CA SER A 112 -14.98 -2.37 -14.77
C SER A 112 -15.14 -3.30 -13.56
N TYR A 113 -14.03 -3.74 -12.94
CA TYR A 113 -14.06 -4.53 -11.72
C TYR A 113 -14.77 -3.79 -10.57
N ALA A 114 -14.43 -2.52 -10.36
CA ALA A 114 -15.04 -1.69 -9.33
C ALA A 114 -16.56 -1.58 -9.53
N LYS A 115 -17.02 -1.40 -10.77
CA LYS A 115 -18.45 -1.36 -11.08
C LYS A 115 -19.13 -2.72 -10.91
N ASP A 116 -18.58 -3.75 -11.53
CA ASP A 116 -19.26 -5.06 -11.68
C ASP A 116 -19.22 -5.89 -10.40
N ARG A 117 -18.15 -5.75 -9.60
CA ARG A 117 -17.94 -6.53 -8.39
C ARG A 117 -18.23 -5.76 -7.09
N LEU A 118 -18.00 -4.45 -7.09
CA LEU A 118 -18.13 -3.62 -5.88
C LEU A 118 -19.31 -2.64 -5.95
N GLY A 119 -19.98 -2.54 -7.10
CA GLY A 119 -21.10 -1.61 -7.28
C GLY A 119 -20.67 -0.13 -7.28
N ILE A 120 -19.40 0.14 -7.50
CA ILE A 120 -18.86 1.50 -7.51
C ILE A 120 -18.97 2.07 -8.92
N GLU A 121 -19.72 3.15 -9.11
CA GLU A 121 -19.88 3.79 -10.42
C GLU A 121 -18.53 4.28 -10.97
N LYS A 122 -18.28 4.01 -12.27
CA LYS A 122 -17.01 4.34 -12.94
C LYS A 122 -16.64 5.81 -12.78
N GLN A 123 -17.63 6.70 -12.93
CA GLN A 123 -17.42 8.14 -12.78
C GLN A 123 -16.91 8.50 -11.37
N VAL A 124 -17.50 7.91 -10.34
CA VAL A 124 -17.13 8.17 -8.94
C VAL A 124 -15.71 7.69 -8.67
N PHE A 125 -15.41 6.46 -9.11
CA PHE A 125 -14.10 5.87 -8.88
C PHE A 125 -12.99 6.58 -9.67
N LEU A 126 -13.22 6.84 -10.95
CA LEU A 126 -12.24 7.55 -11.78
C LEU A 126 -11.97 8.97 -11.26
N ASN A 127 -13.02 9.70 -10.85
CA ASN A 127 -12.86 11.01 -10.25
C ASN A 127 -12.06 10.97 -8.94
N GLU A 128 -12.30 9.98 -8.09
CA GLU A 128 -11.50 9.77 -6.88
C GLU A 128 -10.03 9.54 -7.20
N LEU A 129 -9.73 8.66 -8.17
CA LEU A 129 -8.35 8.36 -8.58
C LEU A 129 -7.63 9.58 -9.16
N VAL A 130 -8.32 10.36 -10.01
CA VAL A 130 -7.78 11.59 -10.60
C VAL A 130 -7.49 12.64 -9.53
N ASN A 131 -8.44 12.90 -8.64
CA ASN A 131 -8.26 13.85 -7.54
C ASN A 131 -7.16 13.41 -6.56
N ALA A 132 -7.04 12.13 -6.31
CA ALA A 132 -5.98 11.58 -5.48
C ALA A 132 -4.60 11.75 -6.12
N TYR A 133 -4.47 11.48 -7.41
CA TYR A 133 -3.22 11.68 -8.14
C TYR A 133 -2.75 13.15 -8.10
N LEU A 134 -3.68 14.08 -8.26
CA LEU A 134 -3.43 15.51 -8.23
C LEU A 134 -3.29 16.09 -6.80
N ALA A 135 -3.40 15.25 -5.77
CA ALA A 135 -3.39 15.67 -4.36
C ALA A 135 -4.50 16.68 -3.99
N CYS A 136 -5.63 16.66 -4.69
CA CYS A 136 -6.76 17.55 -4.42
C CYS A 136 -7.39 17.37 -3.03
N ASN A 137 -7.11 16.23 -2.37
CA ASN A 137 -7.57 15.94 -1.01
C ASN A 137 -6.68 16.57 0.09
N TYR A 138 -5.60 17.26 -0.27
CA TYR A 138 -4.66 17.84 0.70
C TYR A 138 -5.30 18.73 1.77
N PRO A 139 -6.28 19.61 1.46
CA PRO A 139 -6.88 20.48 2.47
C PRO A 139 -7.64 19.70 3.56
N VAL A 140 -8.26 18.57 3.20
CA VAL A 140 -9.01 17.70 4.13
C VAL A 140 -8.75 16.23 3.73
N PRO A 141 -7.58 15.69 4.08
CA PRO A 141 -7.24 14.33 3.70
C PRO A 141 -8.14 13.32 4.43
N PRO A 142 -8.78 12.39 3.72
CA PRO A 142 -9.47 11.28 4.36
C PRO A 142 -8.47 10.28 4.95
N ARG A 143 -8.92 9.47 5.90
CA ARG A 143 -8.13 8.35 6.46
C ARG A 143 -7.59 7.42 5.35
N MET A 144 -8.42 7.14 4.37
CA MET A 144 -8.15 6.40 3.15
C MET A 144 -9.14 6.86 2.08
N LEU A 145 -8.78 6.76 0.82
CA LEU A 145 -9.71 7.02 -0.28
C LEU A 145 -10.89 6.04 -0.19
N THR A 146 -12.10 6.57 -0.23
CA THR A 146 -13.32 5.81 0.12
C THR A 146 -13.54 4.58 -0.75
N ASN A 147 -13.38 4.72 -2.06
CA ASN A 147 -13.57 3.58 -2.96
C ASN A 147 -12.36 2.64 -2.98
N ILE A 148 -11.16 3.17 -2.78
CA ILE A 148 -9.96 2.33 -2.58
C ILE A 148 -10.08 1.50 -1.29
N GLU A 149 -10.68 2.03 -0.23
CA GLU A 149 -10.95 1.26 1.00
C GLU A 149 -11.80 0.02 0.68
N SER A 150 -12.84 0.18 -0.13
CA SER A 150 -13.71 -0.93 -0.56
C SER A 150 -12.93 -1.97 -1.38
N VAL A 151 -12.05 -1.55 -2.28
CA VAL A 151 -11.19 -2.44 -3.07
C VAL A 151 -10.24 -3.22 -2.16
N VAL A 152 -9.61 -2.56 -1.18
CA VAL A 152 -8.66 -3.21 -0.26
C VAL A 152 -9.39 -4.14 0.70
N LYS A 153 -10.58 -3.78 1.19
CA LYS A 153 -11.42 -4.67 2.00
C LYS A 153 -11.74 -5.97 1.25
N GLN A 154 -12.15 -5.85 -0.01
CA GLN A 154 -12.44 -7.01 -0.85
C GLN A 154 -11.19 -7.88 -1.08
N TYR A 155 -10.05 -7.26 -1.37
CA TYR A 155 -8.78 -7.97 -1.52
C TYR A 155 -8.41 -8.76 -0.26
N ILE A 156 -8.51 -8.14 0.91
CA ILE A 156 -8.22 -8.81 2.19
C ILE A 156 -9.19 -9.97 2.40
N ALA A 157 -10.48 -9.78 2.13
CA ALA A 157 -11.49 -10.82 2.31
C ALA A 157 -11.28 -12.02 1.37
N GLU A 158 -10.95 -11.78 0.11
CA GLU A 158 -10.81 -12.85 -0.89
C GLU A 158 -9.44 -13.54 -0.82
N GLU A 159 -8.35 -12.76 -0.70
CA GLU A 159 -6.99 -13.29 -0.85
C GLU A 159 -6.34 -13.66 0.49
N MET A 160 -6.60 -12.92 1.54
CA MET A 160 -5.97 -13.17 2.84
C MET A 160 -6.78 -14.12 3.73
N TYR A 161 -8.11 -13.99 3.73
CA TYR A 161 -8.98 -14.90 4.47
C TYR A 161 -9.38 -16.13 3.66
N GLY A 162 -9.34 -16.05 2.32
CA GLY A 162 -9.64 -17.15 1.43
C GLY A 162 -11.09 -17.64 1.57
N PRO A 163 -11.32 -18.98 1.60
CA PRO A 163 -12.67 -19.54 1.62
C PRO A 163 -13.40 -19.38 2.96
N MET A 164 -12.73 -18.90 4.00
CA MET A 164 -13.38 -18.64 5.29
C MET A 164 -14.13 -17.31 5.22
N PRO A 165 -15.46 -17.31 5.47
CA PRO A 165 -16.21 -16.06 5.47
C PRO A 165 -15.71 -15.18 6.62
N MET A 166 -15.46 -13.92 6.34
CA MET A 166 -15.24 -12.94 7.39
C MET A 166 -16.55 -12.76 8.18
N THR A 167 -16.48 -12.99 9.47
CA THR A 167 -17.65 -12.92 10.37
C THR A 167 -17.86 -11.53 10.98
N THR A 168 -16.87 -10.66 10.85
CA THR A 168 -16.88 -9.32 11.44
C THR A 168 -16.44 -8.27 10.42
N ASP A 169 -17.10 -7.13 10.43
CA ASP A 169 -16.63 -5.95 9.70
C ASP A 169 -15.37 -5.39 10.39
N PHE A 170 -14.53 -4.72 9.62
CA PHE A 170 -13.28 -4.13 10.10
C PHE A 170 -12.98 -2.82 9.40
N ASP A 171 -12.29 -1.96 10.10
CA ASP A 171 -11.78 -0.71 9.56
C ASP A 171 -10.36 -0.88 9.02
N LEU A 172 -10.06 -0.15 7.94
CA LEU A 172 -8.72 -0.06 7.36
C LEU A 172 -8.06 1.25 7.75
N PHE A 173 -6.77 1.16 8.02
CA PHE A 173 -5.93 2.31 8.27
C PHE A 173 -4.62 2.18 7.49
N ALA A 174 -4.41 3.06 6.51
CA ALA A 174 -3.18 3.08 5.73
C ALA A 174 -2.03 3.68 6.56
N THR A 175 -0.87 3.03 6.52
CA THR A 175 0.35 3.49 7.18
C THR A 175 1.52 3.40 6.20
N GLU A 176 2.66 4.00 6.58
CA GLU A 176 3.88 4.06 5.77
C GLU A 176 4.64 2.71 5.73
N GLY A 177 3.99 1.63 6.06
CA GLY A 177 4.53 0.26 6.03
C GLY A 177 4.40 -0.48 7.34
N GLY A 178 4.75 -1.77 7.35
CA GLY A 178 4.55 -2.67 8.49
C GLY A 178 5.22 -2.22 9.79
N THR A 179 6.42 -1.63 9.71
CA THR A 179 7.12 -1.11 10.91
C THR A 179 6.35 0.05 11.53
N ALA A 180 5.86 0.99 10.71
CA ALA A 180 5.04 2.11 11.18
C ALA A 180 3.73 1.60 11.79
N SER A 181 3.05 0.65 11.14
CA SER A 181 1.84 0.02 11.65
C SER A 181 2.04 -0.58 13.04
N MET A 182 3.11 -1.34 13.23
CA MET A 182 3.44 -1.96 14.53
C MET A 182 3.73 -0.89 15.58
N THR A 183 4.51 0.13 15.24
CA THR A 183 4.83 1.23 16.15
C THR A 183 3.56 1.96 16.61
N TYR A 184 2.69 2.34 15.69
CA TYR A 184 1.43 3.02 16.02
C TYR A 184 0.49 2.14 16.85
N THR A 185 0.40 0.86 16.51
CA THR A 185 -0.42 -0.10 17.28
C THR A 185 0.06 -0.21 18.72
N PHE A 186 1.34 -0.46 18.93
CA PHE A 186 1.89 -0.60 20.28
C PHE A 186 1.81 0.70 21.09
N GLN A 187 2.12 1.84 20.48
CA GLN A 187 1.99 3.14 21.14
C GLN A 187 0.53 3.42 21.55
N THR A 188 -0.42 3.17 20.64
CA THR A 188 -1.84 3.35 20.93
C THR A 188 -2.31 2.43 22.04
N MET A 189 -1.93 1.16 22.02
CA MET A 189 -2.27 0.22 23.08
C MET A 189 -1.67 0.61 24.43
N PHE A 190 -0.43 1.10 24.45
CA PHE A 190 0.24 1.58 25.65
C PHE A 190 -0.47 2.82 26.22
N HIS A 191 -0.73 3.83 25.40
CA HIS A 191 -1.41 5.06 25.81
C HIS A 191 -2.83 4.82 26.33
N ASN A 192 -3.52 3.83 25.79
CA ASN A 192 -4.86 3.44 26.25
C ASN A 192 -4.84 2.43 27.41
N GLY A 193 -3.66 2.11 27.98
CA GLY A 193 -3.53 1.21 29.11
C GLY A 193 -3.82 -0.27 28.81
N LEU A 194 -3.91 -0.63 27.53
CA LEU A 194 -4.13 -2.01 27.06
C LEU A 194 -2.85 -2.85 27.16
N LEU A 195 -1.69 -2.22 27.10
CA LEU A 195 -0.38 -2.83 27.33
C LEU A 195 0.25 -2.26 28.60
N LYS A 196 0.72 -3.16 29.46
CA LYS A 196 1.55 -2.81 30.62
C LYS A 196 2.92 -3.44 30.41
N LEU A 197 3.99 -2.68 30.69
CA LEU A 197 5.39 -3.15 30.57
C LEU A 197 5.66 -4.41 31.40
N SER A 198 4.84 -4.68 32.44
CA SER A 198 4.96 -5.86 33.28
C SER A 198 4.49 -7.18 32.66
N LEU A 199 3.93 -7.16 31.45
CA LEU A 199 3.54 -8.40 30.73
C LEU A 199 4.69 -9.04 29.95
N ILE A 200 5.87 -8.47 30.00
CA ILE A 200 7.09 -9.01 29.34
C ILE A 200 7.97 -9.77 30.36
N HIS A 201 7.46 -10.09 31.53
CA HIS A 201 8.12 -11.03 32.44
C HIS A 201 7.58 -12.44 32.17
N ILE A 202 8.18 -13.07 31.18
CA ILE A 202 8.22 -14.53 31.08
C ILE A 202 9.56 -15.00 31.64
#